data_bbd60721c27843ea28c4dc02ee16791f
#
_entry.id   bbd60721c27843ea28c4dc02ee16791f
#
_cell.length_a   1.000
_cell.length_b   1.000
_cell.length_c   1.000
_cell.angle_alpha   90.00
_cell.angle_beta   90.00
_cell.angle_gamma   90.00
#
_symmetry.space_group_name_H-M   'P 1'
#
loop_
_entity.id
_entity.type
_entity.pdbx_description
1 polymer ?
#
loop_
_entity_poly.entity_id
_entity_poly.type
_entity_poly.pdbx_seq_one_letter_code
_entity_poly.pdbx_strand_id
1 'polypeptide(L)'
;ALVSGSGTENEVRKIELLLQQAHAEITDRKVVPAALEKEKATNGPAAAMELPDGKIVCGKTSDLLGASAALLLNALKELAGIDHAVHVISPDAIHPIQQLKTKYLGSKNPRLHIDEILIALSMSAATSDAARLALEQIPNLRRCQAHTSVMLSDVDVISFRKLGVELTCEAKAEKKKEYQKV
;
A
#
# COMPACT_ATOMS: atom_id res chain seq x y z
N ALA A 1 0.18 14.45 -9.58
CA ALA A 1 0.68 15.84 -9.50
C ALA A 1 -0.39 16.84 -9.89
N LEU A 2 -1.02 16.79 -11.08
CA LEU A 2 -2.10 17.73 -11.46
C LEU A 2 -3.29 17.67 -10.49
N VAL A 3 -3.76 16.49 -10.15
CA VAL A 3 -4.92 16.30 -9.26
C VAL A 3 -4.63 16.75 -7.82
N SER A 4 -3.37 16.66 -7.38
CA SER A 4 -2.92 17.15 -6.06
C SER A 4 -2.52 18.64 -6.06
N GLY A 5 -2.57 19.31 -7.20
CA GLY A 5 -2.16 20.73 -7.34
C GLY A 5 -0.64 20.96 -7.28
N SER A 6 0.17 19.89 -7.33
CA SER A 6 1.64 19.96 -7.24
C SER A 6 2.36 19.86 -8.61
N GLY A 7 1.61 19.77 -9.71
CA GLY A 7 2.16 19.65 -11.05
C GLY A 7 1.48 20.59 -12.04
N THR A 8 2.09 20.76 -13.20
CA THR A 8 1.59 21.59 -14.31
C THR A 8 1.20 20.75 -15.52
N GLU A 9 0.31 21.25 -16.37
CA GLU A 9 -0.07 20.58 -17.63
C GLU A 9 1.15 20.39 -18.55
N ASN A 10 2.11 21.30 -18.51
CA ASN A 10 3.34 21.20 -19.31
C ASN A 10 4.22 20.02 -18.87
N GLU A 11 4.24 19.69 -17.58
CA GLU A 11 4.98 18.53 -17.06
C GLU A 11 4.31 17.22 -17.51
N VAL A 12 2.98 17.16 -17.50
CA VAL A 12 2.24 15.98 -18.01
C VAL A 12 2.53 15.80 -19.50
N ARG A 13 2.42 16.85 -20.29
CA ARG A 13 2.72 16.83 -21.75
C ARG A 13 4.14 16.37 -22.04
N LYS A 14 5.12 16.81 -21.24
CA LYS A 14 6.52 16.35 -21.34
C LYS A 14 6.64 14.86 -21.10
N ILE A 15 5.98 14.34 -20.06
CA ILE A 15 6.00 12.92 -19.73
C ILE A 15 5.34 12.10 -20.84
N GLU A 16 4.19 12.52 -21.35
CA GLU A 16 3.51 11.87 -22.47
C GLU A 16 4.39 11.79 -23.73
N LEU A 17 5.06 12.90 -24.08
CA LEU A 17 6.01 12.94 -25.20
C LEU A 17 7.19 11.95 -24.98
N LEU A 18 7.72 11.89 -23.77
CA LEU A 18 8.83 10.97 -23.46
C LEU A 18 8.37 9.51 -23.54
N LEU A 19 7.16 9.19 -23.07
CA LEU A 19 6.58 7.85 -23.20
C LEU A 19 6.40 7.47 -24.67
N GLN A 20 5.88 8.37 -25.50
CA GLN A 20 5.75 8.15 -26.95
C GLN A 20 7.09 7.91 -27.63
N GLN A 21 8.10 8.72 -27.30
CA GLN A 21 9.46 8.57 -27.84
C GLN A 21 10.13 7.27 -27.41
N ALA A 22 9.84 6.81 -26.21
CA ALA A 22 10.34 5.54 -25.67
C ALA A 22 9.55 4.32 -26.17
N HIS A 23 8.46 4.53 -26.92
CA HIS A 23 7.48 3.48 -27.26
C HIS A 23 7.00 2.70 -26.03
N ALA A 24 6.81 3.40 -24.91
CA ALA A 24 6.42 2.83 -23.62
C ALA A 24 5.00 3.28 -23.23
N GLU A 25 4.28 2.38 -22.62
CA GLU A 25 2.96 2.65 -22.04
C GLU A 25 2.99 2.50 -20.51
N ILE A 26 2.07 3.15 -19.83
CA ILE A 26 1.95 3.04 -18.36
C ILE A 26 1.67 1.58 -17.96
N THR A 27 0.94 0.85 -18.79
CA THR A 27 0.57 -0.56 -18.62
C THR A 27 1.73 -1.54 -18.77
N ASP A 28 2.88 -1.11 -19.29
CA ASP A 28 4.10 -1.93 -19.37
C ASP A 28 4.64 -2.26 -17.97
N ARG A 29 4.32 -1.43 -16.98
CA ARG A 29 4.54 -1.77 -15.57
C ARG A 29 3.49 -2.75 -15.11
N LYS A 30 3.85 -4.01 -14.97
CA LYS A 30 2.95 -5.14 -14.61
C LYS A 30 2.11 -4.88 -13.35
N VAL A 31 2.61 -4.06 -12.43
CA VAL A 31 1.89 -3.69 -11.20
C VAL A 31 0.66 -2.81 -11.46
N VAL A 32 0.63 -2.08 -12.58
CA VAL A 32 -0.51 -1.22 -12.94
C VAL A 32 -1.75 -2.06 -13.26
N PRO A 33 -1.75 -2.93 -14.29
CA PRO A 33 -2.91 -3.76 -14.57
C PRO A 33 -3.28 -4.64 -13.37
N ALA A 34 -2.30 -5.20 -12.64
CA ALA A 34 -2.57 -6.05 -11.48
C ALA A 34 -3.34 -5.31 -10.35
N ALA A 35 -2.99 -4.06 -10.06
CA ALA A 35 -3.70 -3.26 -9.08
C ALA A 35 -5.13 -2.92 -9.52
N LEU A 36 -5.31 -2.55 -10.80
CA LEU A 36 -6.61 -2.19 -11.37
C LEU A 36 -7.56 -3.41 -11.48
N GLU A 37 -7.04 -4.55 -11.88
CA GLU A 37 -7.80 -5.82 -11.89
C GLU A 37 -8.23 -6.22 -10.48
N LYS A 38 -7.33 -6.09 -9.50
CA LYS A 38 -7.65 -6.37 -8.10
C LYS A 38 -8.72 -5.43 -7.55
N GLU A 39 -8.65 -4.13 -7.86
CA GLU A 39 -9.68 -3.15 -7.52
C GLU A 39 -11.03 -3.55 -8.10
N LYS A 40 -11.07 -3.87 -9.40
CA LYS A 40 -12.27 -4.29 -10.10
C LYS A 40 -12.87 -5.57 -9.49
N ALA A 41 -12.02 -6.56 -9.18
CA ALA A 41 -12.46 -7.83 -8.60
C ALA A 41 -13.00 -7.69 -7.17
N THR A 42 -12.51 -6.70 -6.40
CA THR A 42 -12.90 -6.53 -4.99
C THR A 42 -13.83 -5.34 -4.76
N ASN A 43 -14.14 -4.57 -5.81
CA ASN A 43 -14.96 -3.37 -5.78
C ASN A 43 -14.50 -2.36 -4.70
N GLY A 44 -13.20 -2.20 -4.54
CA GLY A 44 -12.61 -1.27 -3.57
C GLY A 44 -11.13 -1.05 -3.84
N PRO A 45 -10.53 0.01 -3.26
CA PRO A 45 -9.14 0.34 -3.49
C PRO A 45 -8.22 -0.85 -3.31
N ALA A 46 -7.28 -0.99 -4.25
CA ALA A 46 -6.30 -2.07 -4.28
C ALA A 46 -4.92 -1.54 -4.65
N ALA A 47 -3.92 -2.35 -4.38
CA ALA A 47 -2.54 -2.06 -4.70
C ALA A 47 -1.81 -3.34 -5.11
N ALA A 48 -0.77 -3.21 -5.91
CA ALA A 48 0.09 -4.32 -6.34
C ALA A 48 1.56 -3.95 -6.23
N MET A 49 2.41 -4.95 -6.00
CA MET A 49 3.87 -4.81 -5.93
C MET A 49 4.52 -5.98 -6.66
N GLU A 50 5.54 -5.69 -7.46
CA GLU A 50 6.42 -6.68 -8.05
C GLU A 50 7.61 -6.90 -7.11
N LEU A 51 7.77 -8.14 -6.65
CA LEU A 51 8.85 -8.57 -5.78
C LEU A 51 10.15 -8.82 -6.58
N PRO A 52 11.31 -8.97 -5.92
CA PRO A 52 12.59 -9.17 -6.60
C PRO A 52 12.67 -10.39 -7.52
N ASP A 53 11.85 -11.41 -7.25
CA ASP A 53 11.72 -12.63 -8.07
C ASP A 53 10.74 -12.46 -9.27
N GLY A 54 10.14 -11.28 -9.43
CA GLY A 54 9.15 -10.97 -10.47
C GLY A 54 7.72 -11.38 -10.12
N LYS A 55 7.47 -11.94 -8.93
CA LYS A 55 6.12 -12.27 -8.46
C LYS A 55 5.34 -11.01 -8.14
N ILE A 56 4.07 -10.98 -8.56
CA ILE A 56 3.16 -9.88 -8.25
C ILE A 56 2.34 -10.24 -7.01
N VAL A 57 2.41 -9.38 -6.01
CA VAL A 57 1.59 -9.46 -4.80
C VAL A 57 0.59 -8.31 -4.79
N CYS A 58 -0.63 -8.58 -4.35
CA CYS A 58 -1.68 -7.58 -4.25
C CYS A 58 -2.16 -7.38 -2.82
N GLY A 59 -2.59 -6.15 -2.52
CA GLY A 59 -3.34 -5.78 -1.32
C GLY A 59 -4.67 -5.14 -1.68
N LYS A 60 -5.68 -5.32 -0.85
CA LYS A 60 -6.98 -4.65 -0.97
C LYS A 60 -7.35 -3.97 0.34
N THR A 61 -8.15 -2.95 0.24
CA THR A 61 -8.75 -2.31 1.41
C THR A 61 -9.67 -3.27 2.17
N SER A 62 -9.57 -3.28 3.48
CA SER A 62 -10.42 -3.99 4.43
C SER A 62 -10.91 -3.04 5.53
N ASP A 63 -11.63 -3.56 6.51
CA ASP A 63 -12.03 -2.77 7.68
C ASP A 63 -10.87 -2.47 8.63
N LEU A 64 -9.80 -3.26 8.55
CA LEU A 64 -8.62 -3.10 9.39
C LEU A 64 -7.54 -2.24 8.73
N LEU A 65 -7.31 -2.43 7.43
CA LEU A 65 -6.14 -1.90 6.71
C LEU A 65 -6.54 -1.18 5.43
N GLY A 66 -5.84 -0.12 5.09
CA GLY A 66 -5.83 0.44 3.75
C GLY A 66 -5.15 -0.50 2.75
N ALA A 67 -5.38 -0.31 1.45
CA ALA A 67 -4.82 -1.16 0.39
C ALA A 67 -3.29 -1.20 0.41
N SER A 68 -2.65 -0.06 0.65
CA SER A 68 -1.18 0.09 0.78
C SER A 68 -0.61 -0.71 1.95
N ALA A 69 -1.26 -0.62 3.10
CA ALA A 69 -0.89 -1.33 4.31
C ALA A 69 -1.06 -2.85 4.16
N ALA A 70 -2.17 -3.29 3.56
CA ALA A 70 -2.42 -4.69 3.23
C ALA A 70 -1.40 -5.23 2.22
N LEU A 71 -1.08 -4.43 1.17
CA LEU A 71 -0.05 -4.78 0.20
C LEU A 71 1.31 -5.01 0.87
N LEU A 72 1.72 -4.09 1.75
CA LEU A 72 3.02 -4.18 2.42
C LEU A 72 3.11 -5.46 3.26
N LEU A 73 2.10 -5.76 4.09
CA LEU A 73 2.09 -6.99 4.88
C LEU A 73 2.11 -8.25 4.00
N ASN A 74 1.35 -8.26 2.91
CA ASN A 74 1.36 -9.40 1.99
C ASN A 74 2.71 -9.58 1.30
N ALA A 75 3.38 -8.48 0.91
CA ALA A 75 4.73 -8.53 0.33
C ALA A 75 5.76 -9.07 1.33
N LEU A 76 5.75 -8.60 2.57
CA LEU A 76 6.65 -9.08 3.63
C LEU A 76 6.41 -10.56 3.95
N LYS A 77 5.15 -11.00 3.99
CA LYS A 77 4.81 -12.43 4.18
C LYS A 77 5.33 -13.29 3.04
N GLU A 78 5.10 -12.87 1.81
CA GLU A 78 5.57 -13.59 0.62
C GLU A 78 7.09 -13.72 0.62
N LEU A 79 7.81 -12.63 0.86
CA LEU A 79 9.29 -12.63 0.94
C LEU A 79 9.82 -13.51 2.08
N ALA A 80 9.06 -13.65 3.16
CA ALA A 80 9.40 -14.51 4.30
C ALA A 80 8.97 -15.99 4.13
N GLY A 81 8.26 -16.31 3.03
CA GLY A 81 7.69 -17.66 2.82
C GLY A 81 6.59 -18.01 3.83
N ILE A 82 5.88 -17.00 4.36
CA ILE A 82 4.80 -17.18 5.34
C ILE A 82 3.47 -17.37 4.60
N ASP A 83 2.73 -18.39 4.99
CA ASP A 83 1.39 -18.66 4.44
C ASP A 83 0.45 -17.45 4.61
N HIS A 84 -0.36 -17.19 3.59
CA HIS A 84 -1.30 -16.06 3.60
C HIS A 84 -2.35 -16.13 4.72
N ALA A 85 -2.68 -17.32 5.22
CA ALA A 85 -3.61 -17.49 6.33
C ALA A 85 -3.01 -17.07 7.69
N VAL A 86 -1.68 -17.00 7.80
CA VAL A 86 -1.01 -16.58 9.04
C VAL A 86 -1.14 -15.08 9.23
N HIS A 87 -1.65 -14.65 10.38
CA HIS A 87 -1.69 -13.25 10.78
C HIS A 87 -0.36 -12.85 11.46
N VAL A 88 0.45 -12.05 10.78
CA VAL A 88 1.70 -11.50 11.35
C VAL A 88 1.45 -10.37 12.36
N ILE A 89 0.26 -9.76 12.30
CA ILE A 89 -0.28 -8.85 13.31
C ILE A 89 -1.67 -9.35 13.63
N SER A 90 -1.97 -9.61 14.90
CA SER A 90 -3.30 -10.07 15.28
C SER A 90 -4.33 -8.94 15.14
N PRO A 91 -5.60 -9.23 14.79
CA PRO A 91 -6.67 -8.25 14.83
C PRO A 91 -6.81 -7.56 16.18
N ASP A 92 -6.56 -8.28 17.27
CA ASP A 92 -6.60 -7.74 18.64
C ASP A 92 -5.52 -6.69 18.91
N ALA A 93 -4.38 -6.75 18.20
CA ALA A 93 -3.35 -5.72 18.25
C ALA A 93 -3.71 -4.48 17.39
N ILE A 94 -4.48 -4.67 16.32
CA ILE A 94 -4.91 -3.59 15.42
C ILE A 94 -6.04 -2.77 16.05
N HIS A 95 -6.99 -3.40 16.70
CA HIS A 95 -8.18 -2.74 17.23
C HIS A 95 -7.90 -1.59 18.22
N PRO A 96 -6.99 -1.71 19.19
CA PRO A 96 -6.62 -0.59 20.05
C PRO A 96 -6.05 0.62 19.30
N ILE A 97 -5.30 0.38 18.20
CA ILE A 97 -4.77 1.46 17.37
C ILE A 97 -5.90 2.18 16.62
N GLN A 98 -6.89 1.43 16.12
CA GLN A 98 -8.08 2.01 15.50
C GLN A 98 -8.87 2.87 16.48
N GLN A 99 -9.04 2.41 17.72
CA GLN A 99 -9.70 3.19 18.78
C GLN A 99 -8.91 4.46 19.12
N LEU A 100 -7.59 4.36 19.25
CA LEU A 100 -6.73 5.53 19.46
C LEU A 100 -6.95 6.57 18.36
N LYS A 101 -6.91 6.15 17.09
CA LYS A 101 -7.09 7.04 15.94
C LYS A 101 -8.46 7.73 15.94
N THR A 102 -9.51 6.96 16.11
CA THR A 102 -10.88 7.46 15.91
C THR A 102 -11.41 8.16 17.15
N LYS A 103 -11.20 7.58 18.33
CA LYS A 103 -11.80 8.06 19.57
C LYS A 103 -11.02 9.21 20.21
N TYR A 104 -9.67 9.15 20.15
CA TYR A 104 -8.83 10.11 20.85
C TYR A 104 -8.17 11.13 19.92
N LEU A 105 -7.79 10.73 18.68
CA LEU A 105 -7.14 11.61 17.72
C LEU A 105 -8.11 12.20 16.69
N GLY A 106 -9.40 11.83 16.72
CA GLY A 106 -10.45 12.40 15.87
C GLY A 106 -10.34 12.02 14.39
N SER A 107 -9.57 10.98 14.04
CA SER A 107 -9.52 10.48 12.68
C SER A 107 -10.87 9.92 12.25
N LYS A 108 -11.32 10.24 11.04
CA LYS A 108 -12.52 9.64 10.44
C LYS A 108 -12.23 8.28 9.79
N ASN A 109 -10.95 7.96 9.56
CA ASN A 109 -10.55 6.71 8.93
C ASN A 109 -9.95 5.77 9.99
N PRO A 110 -10.63 4.67 10.35
CA PRO A 110 -10.12 3.71 11.32
C PRO A 110 -8.99 2.83 10.78
N ARG A 111 -8.85 2.70 9.46
CA ARG A 111 -7.88 1.82 8.84
C ARG A 111 -6.46 2.26 9.14
N LEU A 112 -5.59 1.29 9.39
CA LEU A 112 -4.19 1.57 9.64
C LEU A 112 -3.47 1.93 8.35
N HIS A 113 -2.59 2.91 8.46
CA HIS A 113 -1.59 3.33 7.46
C HIS A 113 -0.31 2.49 7.57
N ILE A 114 0.61 2.69 6.64
CA ILE A 114 1.87 1.91 6.56
C ILE A 114 2.73 2.08 7.81
N ASP A 115 2.90 3.29 8.30
CA ASP A 115 3.69 3.58 9.50
C ASP A 115 3.10 2.91 10.75
N GLU A 116 1.77 2.94 10.89
CA GLU A 116 1.06 2.31 12.01
C GLU A 116 1.20 0.79 11.99
N ILE A 117 1.10 0.16 10.80
CA ILE A 117 1.30 -1.30 10.71
C ILE A 117 2.75 -1.72 10.91
N LEU A 118 3.73 -0.90 10.51
CA LEU A 118 5.16 -1.18 10.78
C LEU A 118 5.46 -1.16 12.27
N ILE A 119 4.86 -0.21 13.02
CA ILE A 119 4.96 -0.18 14.48
C ILE A 119 4.30 -1.43 15.08
N ALA A 120 3.07 -1.75 14.65
CA ALA A 120 2.36 -2.92 15.16
C ALA A 120 3.10 -4.23 14.84
N LEU A 121 3.68 -4.35 13.64
CA LEU A 121 4.49 -5.50 13.24
C LEU A 121 5.76 -5.60 14.10
N SER A 122 6.44 -4.48 14.35
CA SER A 122 7.63 -4.45 15.20
C SER A 122 7.32 -4.88 16.63
N MET A 123 6.19 -4.44 17.19
CA MET A 123 5.75 -4.90 18.52
C MET A 123 5.39 -6.39 18.51
N SER A 124 4.70 -6.87 17.47
CA SER A 124 4.34 -8.28 17.33
C SER A 124 5.56 -9.19 17.18
N ALA A 125 6.64 -8.70 16.58
CA ALA A 125 7.90 -9.43 16.40
C ALA A 125 8.58 -9.81 17.72
N ALA A 126 8.26 -9.13 18.82
CA ALA A 126 8.77 -9.47 20.15
C ALA A 126 8.26 -10.82 20.68
N THR A 127 7.10 -11.30 20.19
CA THR A 127 6.45 -12.52 20.70
C THR A 127 6.03 -13.51 19.61
N SER A 128 6.20 -13.14 18.33
CA SER A 128 5.80 -13.94 17.16
C SER A 128 6.96 -14.11 16.19
N ASP A 129 7.39 -15.34 15.97
CA ASP A 129 8.41 -15.66 14.97
C ASP A 129 7.98 -15.28 13.55
N ALA A 130 6.70 -15.47 13.20
CA ALA A 130 6.17 -15.07 11.91
C ALA A 130 6.27 -13.56 11.71
N ALA A 131 5.92 -12.76 12.73
CA ALA A 131 6.07 -11.31 12.67
C ALA A 131 7.53 -10.88 12.55
N ARG A 132 8.44 -11.54 13.27
CA ARG A 132 9.88 -11.28 13.20
C ARG A 132 10.44 -11.60 11.82
N LEU A 133 10.13 -12.76 11.26
CA LEU A 133 10.55 -13.15 9.91
C LEU A 133 10.03 -12.18 8.84
N ALA A 134 8.77 -11.74 8.95
CA ALA A 134 8.21 -10.74 8.06
C ALA A 134 8.95 -9.39 8.19
N LEU A 135 9.21 -8.92 9.41
CA LEU A 135 9.90 -7.67 9.66
C LEU A 135 11.33 -7.66 9.08
N GLU A 136 12.04 -8.78 9.17
CA GLU A 136 13.38 -8.97 8.61
C GLU A 136 13.43 -8.82 7.08
N GLN A 137 12.27 -8.92 6.38
CA GLN A 137 12.20 -8.76 4.92
C GLN A 137 12.15 -7.30 4.46
N ILE A 138 12.02 -6.33 5.34
CA ILE A 138 11.93 -4.91 4.96
C ILE A 138 13.04 -4.47 3.99
N PRO A 139 14.33 -4.84 4.16
CA PRO A 139 15.38 -4.45 3.23
C PRO A 139 15.17 -4.96 1.79
N ASN A 140 14.45 -6.06 1.62
CA ASN A 140 14.17 -6.69 0.32
C ASN A 140 13.08 -5.96 -0.48
N LEU A 141 12.39 -4.99 0.12
CA LEU A 141 11.42 -4.12 -0.57
C LEU A 141 12.09 -3.04 -1.44
N ARG A 142 13.38 -2.82 -1.24
CA ARG A 142 14.10 -1.77 -1.96
C ARG A 142 14.09 -2.04 -3.46
N ARG A 143 13.67 -1.01 -4.24
CA ARG A 143 13.49 -1.06 -5.70
C ARG A 143 12.34 -1.92 -6.19
N CYS A 144 11.53 -2.49 -5.31
CA CYS A 144 10.26 -3.09 -5.72
C CYS A 144 9.37 -2.01 -6.34
N GLN A 145 8.76 -2.34 -7.48
CA GLN A 145 7.78 -1.47 -8.10
C GLN A 145 6.42 -1.69 -7.47
N ALA A 146 5.71 -0.61 -7.16
CA ALA A 146 4.35 -0.69 -6.65
C ALA A 146 3.41 0.29 -7.36
N HIS A 147 2.13 -0.08 -7.42
CA HIS A 147 1.07 0.78 -7.94
C HIS A 147 -0.18 0.67 -7.08
N THR A 148 -0.88 1.79 -6.91
CA THR A 148 -2.14 1.85 -6.19
C THR A 148 -3.26 2.40 -7.07
N SER A 149 -4.43 1.81 -6.97
CA SER A 149 -5.60 2.19 -7.79
C SER A 149 -6.27 3.50 -7.35
N VAL A 150 -5.76 4.14 -6.30
CA VAL A 150 -6.19 5.45 -5.80
C VAL A 150 -5.00 6.25 -5.30
N MET A 151 -5.15 7.56 -5.18
CA MET A 151 -4.15 8.42 -4.53
C MET A 151 -4.02 8.01 -3.06
N LEU A 152 -2.78 7.92 -2.59
CA LEU A 152 -2.47 7.65 -1.19
C LEU A 152 -2.36 8.94 -0.38
N SER A 153 -2.45 8.78 0.94
CA SER A 153 -2.07 9.81 1.89
C SER A 153 -0.57 10.10 1.82
N ASP A 154 -0.17 11.34 2.18
CA ASP A 154 1.26 11.71 2.23
C ASP A 154 2.05 10.78 3.15
N VAL A 155 1.45 10.30 4.24
CA VAL A 155 2.06 9.37 5.19
C VAL A 155 2.45 8.07 4.50
N ASP A 156 1.55 7.48 3.73
CA ASP A 156 1.80 6.23 3.00
C ASP A 156 2.85 6.44 1.89
N VAL A 157 2.77 7.55 1.14
CA VAL A 157 3.75 7.89 0.10
C VAL A 157 5.16 8.05 0.69
N ILE A 158 5.28 8.79 1.80
CA ILE A 158 6.56 9.00 2.49
C ILE A 158 7.10 7.68 3.03
N SER A 159 6.24 6.83 3.58
CA SER A 159 6.64 5.52 4.13
C SER A 159 7.18 4.60 3.04
N PHE A 160 6.48 4.46 1.90
CA PHE A 160 7.00 3.69 0.76
C PHE A 160 8.32 4.23 0.24
N ARG A 161 8.46 5.56 0.15
CA ARG A 161 9.73 6.19 -0.26
C ARG A 161 10.87 5.85 0.71
N LYS A 162 10.63 5.88 2.02
CA LYS A 162 11.63 5.51 3.04
C LYS A 162 12.02 4.04 2.94
N LEU A 163 11.08 3.16 2.58
CA LEU A 163 11.32 1.74 2.32
C LEU A 163 12.06 1.50 0.98
N GLY A 164 12.23 2.54 0.16
CA GLY A 164 12.89 2.45 -1.15
C GLY A 164 12.01 1.83 -2.24
N VAL A 165 10.69 1.80 -2.05
CA VAL A 165 9.72 1.30 -3.03
C VAL A 165 9.44 2.36 -4.10
N GLU A 166 9.44 1.96 -5.37
CA GLU A 166 9.12 2.81 -6.52
C GLU A 166 7.61 2.83 -6.76
N LEU A 167 6.95 3.78 -6.09
CA LEU A 167 5.49 3.89 -6.05
C LEU A 167 4.94 4.80 -7.16
N THR A 168 3.84 4.34 -7.78
CA THR A 168 2.93 5.18 -8.58
C THR A 168 1.49 4.97 -8.09
N CYS A 169 0.59 5.88 -8.45
CA CYS A 169 -0.83 5.77 -8.12
C CYS A 169 -1.71 6.33 -9.24
N GLU A 170 -2.96 5.84 -9.31
CA GLU A 170 -3.98 6.46 -10.13
C GLU A 170 -4.33 7.84 -9.59
N ALA A 171 -4.65 8.77 -10.50
CA ALA A 171 -5.02 10.14 -10.19
C ALA A 171 -6.50 10.24 -9.76
N LYS A 172 -6.96 9.35 -8.90
CA LYS A 172 -8.33 9.38 -8.35
C LYS A 172 -8.31 9.23 -6.84
N ALA A 173 -9.14 10.03 -6.16
CA ALA A 173 -9.31 9.91 -4.71
C ALA A 173 -10.11 8.64 -4.35
N GLU A 174 -9.81 8.06 -3.20
CA GLU A 174 -10.67 7.04 -2.61
C GLU A 174 -12.06 7.64 -2.36
N LYS A 175 -13.13 6.96 -2.82
CA LYS A 175 -14.50 7.36 -2.48
C LYS A 175 -14.66 7.28 -0.98
N LYS A 176 -15.01 8.40 -0.34
CA LYS A 176 -15.30 8.44 1.09
C LYS A 176 -16.46 7.49 1.37
N LYS A 177 -16.20 6.34 1.99
CA LYS A 177 -17.24 5.59 2.67
C LYS A 177 -17.60 6.37 3.93
N GLU A 178 -18.89 6.62 4.16
CA GLU A 178 -19.35 7.05 5.48
C GLU A 178 -19.08 5.88 6.44
N TYR A 179 -18.04 6.04 7.25
CA TYR A 179 -17.81 5.09 8.34
C TYR A 179 -18.89 5.34 9.39
N GLN A 180 -19.79 4.38 9.57
CA GLN A 180 -20.71 4.40 10.68
C GLN A 180 -19.89 4.51 11.97
N LYS A 181 -20.25 5.47 12.81
CA LYS A 181 -19.64 5.61 14.14
C LYS A 181 -19.88 4.31 14.91
N VAL A 182 -18.81 3.57 15.16
CA VAL A 182 -18.80 2.45 16.10
C VAL A 182 -18.74 3.00 17.52
#